data_05be2021d1a6d8d6dfa51d0dc35f671e
#
_entry.id   05be2021d1a6d8d6dfa51d0dc35f671e
#
_cell.length_a   1.000
_cell.length_b   1.000
_cell.length_c   1.000
_cell.angle_alpha   90.00
_cell.angle_beta   90.00
_cell.angle_gamma   90.00
#
_symmetry.space_group_name_H-M   'P 1'
#
loop_
_entity.id
_entity.type
_entity.pdbx_description
1 polymer ?
#
loop_
_entity_poly.entity_id
_entity_poly.type
_entity_poly.pdbx_seq_one_letter_code
_entity_poly.pdbx_strand_id
1 'polypeptide(L)'
;MDFVVRMEDLDRVTSSRDHEARQLHALELLGLDWDATVVRQSERFDRYDAAIEELHGLGRTYECFCTRREIREAVRAPQSPTAPDGAYPGTCRGLTDSDRAALRREGRLPALRLRADRAVIEIDDEIRGTFAGVVDDVVLRRNDGVPAYNLAVVVDDAAQGVAEVVRGDDLLSSTPRQVMLQRLLGLATPRYRHVPLVLGADGVRLAKRHGSVTLAQLSHKGIDASAVLSLIAESLGLCVIGESVGAAELIDRFDLRSLPRGPWVLAPDLQRSQP
;
A
#
# COMPACT_ATOMS: atom_id res chain seq x y z
N MET A 1 13.20 -17.92 5.67
CA MET A 1 12.12 -16.89 5.67
C MET A 1 11.23 -17.23 4.51
N ASP A 2 9.93 -17.34 4.73
CA ASP A 2 9.00 -17.72 3.68
C ASP A 2 8.61 -16.47 2.89
N PHE A 3 8.48 -16.60 1.58
CA PHE A 3 7.98 -15.56 0.68
C PHE A 3 6.53 -15.90 0.32
N VAL A 4 5.58 -15.08 0.76
CA VAL A 4 4.16 -15.31 0.53
C VAL A 4 3.57 -14.25 -0.40
N VAL A 5 2.59 -14.66 -1.21
CA VAL A 5 1.89 -13.76 -2.13
C VAL A 5 0.44 -13.58 -1.67
N ARG A 6 0.01 -12.33 -1.66
CA ARG A 6 -1.38 -11.93 -1.39
C ARG A 6 -1.91 -11.07 -2.53
N MET A 7 -3.07 -11.43 -3.04
CA MET A 7 -3.83 -10.62 -3.99
C MET A 7 -4.68 -9.60 -3.24
N GLU A 8 -4.36 -8.33 -3.41
CA GLU A 8 -5.10 -7.20 -2.83
C GLU A 8 -6.25 -6.79 -3.77
N ASP A 9 -7.22 -7.69 -3.91
CA ASP A 9 -8.30 -7.67 -4.89
C ASP A 9 -9.63 -7.08 -4.36
N LEU A 10 -9.56 -6.20 -3.35
CA LEU A 10 -10.72 -5.50 -2.79
C LEU A 10 -11.36 -4.50 -3.76
N ASP A 11 -10.61 -3.98 -4.72
CA ASP A 11 -11.17 -3.14 -5.79
C ASP A 11 -11.73 -4.00 -6.92
N ARG A 12 -13.02 -4.30 -6.82
CA ARG A 12 -13.75 -5.14 -7.78
C ARG A 12 -13.82 -4.57 -9.21
N VAL A 13 -13.53 -3.29 -9.38
CA VAL A 13 -13.57 -2.63 -10.71
C VAL A 13 -12.28 -2.89 -11.48
N THR A 14 -11.15 -2.88 -10.79
CA THR A 14 -9.83 -2.99 -11.43
C THR A 14 -9.19 -4.38 -11.27
N SER A 15 -9.72 -5.21 -10.37
CA SER A 15 -9.20 -6.56 -10.12
C SER A 15 -9.92 -7.61 -10.97
N SER A 16 -9.14 -8.55 -11.55
CA SER A 16 -9.68 -9.71 -12.28
C SER A 16 -8.74 -10.90 -12.14
N ARG A 17 -9.27 -12.11 -12.32
CA ARG A 17 -8.48 -13.36 -12.34
C ARG A 17 -7.42 -13.37 -13.44
N ASP A 18 -7.70 -12.73 -14.58
CA ASP A 18 -6.72 -12.61 -15.67
C ASP A 18 -5.55 -11.68 -15.27
N HIS A 19 -5.81 -10.63 -14.51
CA HIS A 19 -4.76 -9.76 -13.97
C HIS A 19 -3.93 -10.50 -12.94
N GLU A 20 -4.55 -11.24 -12.05
CA GLU A 20 -3.90 -12.10 -11.07
C GLU A 20 -2.97 -13.11 -11.76
N ALA A 21 -3.48 -13.89 -12.71
CA ALA A 21 -2.70 -14.88 -13.43
C ALA A 21 -1.46 -14.26 -14.12
N ARG A 22 -1.64 -13.08 -14.74
CA ARG A 22 -0.52 -12.35 -15.36
C ARG A 22 0.51 -11.86 -14.35
N GLN A 23 0.09 -11.43 -13.16
CA GLN A 23 1.00 -10.99 -12.11
C GLN A 23 1.79 -12.16 -11.54
N LEU A 24 1.15 -13.30 -11.26
CA LEU A 24 1.84 -14.50 -10.81
C LEU A 24 2.83 -15.00 -11.85
N HIS A 25 2.42 -15.06 -13.12
CA HIS A 25 3.32 -15.44 -14.21
C HIS A 25 4.50 -14.47 -14.35
N ALA A 26 4.31 -13.18 -14.10
CA ALA A 26 5.41 -12.22 -14.12
C ALA A 26 6.43 -12.47 -12.99
N LEU A 27 5.99 -12.89 -11.79
CA LEU A 27 6.90 -13.30 -10.71
C LEU A 27 7.69 -14.54 -11.11
N GLU A 28 7.04 -15.57 -11.67
CA GLU A 28 7.68 -16.78 -12.16
C GLU A 28 8.77 -16.47 -13.22
N LEU A 29 8.46 -15.60 -14.18
CA LEU A 29 9.42 -15.18 -15.21
C LEU A 29 10.65 -14.47 -14.64
N LEU A 30 10.50 -13.78 -13.51
CA LEU A 30 11.61 -13.14 -12.79
C LEU A 30 12.38 -14.11 -11.89
N GLY A 31 11.99 -15.41 -11.85
CA GLY A 31 12.59 -16.40 -10.97
C GLY A 31 12.20 -16.22 -9.50
N LEU A 32 11.05 -15.57 -9.24
CA LEU A 32 10.49 -15.38 -7.91
C LEU A 32 9.35 -16.38 -7.73
N ASP A 33 9.65 -17.46 -7.04
CA ASP A 33 8.66 -18.42 -6.54
C ASP A 33 8.22 -18.03 -5.12
N TRP A 34 7.11 -18.59 -4.68
CA TRP A 34 6.54 -18.28 -3.37
C TRP A 34 6.13 -19.54 -2.62
N ASP A 35 6.18 -19.41 -1.31
CA ASP A 35 5.75 -20.44 -0.39
C ASP A 35 4.24 -20.33 -0.13
N ALA A 36 3.60 -21.46 0.13
CA ALA A 36 2.17 -21.56 0.46
C ALA A 36 1.20 -21.11 -0.65
N THR A 37 -0.09 -21.17 -0.33
CA THR A 37 -1.19 -20.82 -1.25
C THR A 37 -1.35 -19.29 -1.32
N VAL A 38 -1.58 -18.78 -2.52
CA VAL A 38 -1.90 -17.36 -2.74
C VAL A 38 -3.18 -16.98 -1.99
N VAL A 39 -3.08 -16.02 -1.10
CA VAL A 39 -4.20 -15.49 -0.33
C VAL A 39 -4.89 -14.37 -1.12
N ARG A 40 -6.21 -14.32 -1.07
CA ARG A 40 -7.01 -13.26 -1.71
C ARG A 40 -7.81 -12.50 -0.66
N GLN A 41 -7.71 -11.18 -0.67
CA GLN A 41 -8.41 -10.33 0.29
C GLN A 41 -9.94 -10.41 0.13
N SER A 42 -10.42 -10.56 -1.10
CA SER A 42 -11.86 -10.70 -1.38
C SER A 42 -12.49 -11.94 -0.74
N GLU A 43 -11.71 -12.94 -0.33
CA GLU A 43 -12.15 -14.18 0.31
C GLU A 43 -12.07 -14.14 1.85
N ARG A 44 -11.79 -12.96 2.45
CA ARG A 44 -11.45 -12.82 3.88
C ARG A 44 -12.25 -11.76 4.64
N PHE A 45 -13.39 -11.37 4.13
CA PHE A 45 -14.21 -10.29 4.71
C PHE A 45 -14.61 -10.55 6.17
N ASP A 46 -14.84 -11.81 6.53
CA ASP A 46 -15.12 -12.24 7.90
C ASP A 46 -14.05 -11.80 8.91
N ARG A 47 -12.76 -11.86 8.52
CA ARG A 47 -11.64 -11.42 9.36
C ARG A 47 -11.60 -9.91 9.55
N TYR A 48 -11.90 -9.17 8.48
CA TYR A 48 -11.95 -7.71 8.56
C TYR A 48 -13.15 -7.23 9.36
N ASP A 49 -14.28 -7.91 9.22
CA ASP A 49 -15.47 -7.63 10.01
C ASP A 49 -15.24 -7.91 11.50
N ALA A 50 -14.58 -9.02 11.85
CA ALA A 50 -14.20 -9.31 13.23
C ALA A 50 -13.28 -8.22 13.83
N ALA A 51 -12.28 -7.76 13.07
CA ALA A 51 -11.41 -6.67 13.51
C ALA A 51 -12.16 -5.33 13.69
N ILE A 52 -13.14 -5.05 12.82
CA ILE A 52 -14.01 -3.88 12.95
C ILE A 52 -14.88 -3.98 14.21
N GLU A 53 -15.47 -5.13 14.50
CA GLU A 53 -16.28 -5.36 15.70
C GLU A 53 -15.44 -5.18 16.99
N GLU A 54 -14.20 -5.64 16.98
CA GLU A 54 -13.27 -5.41 18.10
C GLU A 54 -13.02 -3.91 18.31
N LEU A 55 -12.67 -3.17 17.24
CA LEU A 55 -12.50 -1.72 17.30
C LEU A 55 -13.78 -0.99 17.72
N HIS A 56 -14.95 -1.50 17.33
CA HIS A 56 -16.24 -0.97 17.73
C HIS A 56 -16.48 -1.19 19.23
N GLY A 57 -16.20 -2.38 19.74
CA GLY A 57 -16.28 -2.72 21.17
C GLY A 57 -15.37 -1.84 22.04
N LEU A 58 -14.22 -1.41 21.50
CA LEU A 58 -13.32 -0.44 22.14
C LEU A 58 -13.81 1.03 22.04
N GLY A 59 -14.96 1.31 21.42
CA GLY A 59 -15.46 2.66 21.19
C GLY A 59 -14.61 3.47 20.19
N ARG A 60 -13.82 2.80 19.35
CA ARG A 60 -12.86 3.40 18.42
C ARG A 60 -13.40 3.59 17.00
N THR A 61 -14.71 3.47 16.79
CA THR A 61 -15.31 3.66 15.48
C THR A 61 -16.41 4.72 15.48
N TYR A 62 -16.67 5.28 14.30
CA TYR A 62 -17.83 6.14 14.05
C TYR A 62 -18.15 6.22 12.56
N GLU A 63 -19.39 6.57 12.25
CA GLU A 63 -19.88 6.70 10.89
C GLU A 63 -19.53 8.05 10.27
N CYS A 64 -19.08 8.03 9.03
CA CYS A 64 -18.73 9.21 8.24
C CYS A 64 -19.53 9.23 6.94
N PHE A 65 -20.30 10.28 6.73
CA PHE A 65 -21.14 10.49 5.55
C PHE A 65 -20.51 11.41 4.50
N CYS A 66 -19.28 11.87 4.71
CA CYS A 66 -18.60 12.77 3.78
C CYS A 66 -18.26 12.05 2.46
N THR A 67 -18.50 12.74 1.35
CA THR A 67 -17.98 12.37 0.03
C THR A 67 -16.50 12.73 -0.09
N ARG A 68 -15.80 12.13 -1.06
CA ARG A 68 -14.39 12.49 -1.37
C ARG A 68 -14.23 13.97 -1.73
N ARG A 69 -15.25 14.59 -2.34
CA ARG A 69 -15.26 16.01 -2.67
C ARG A 69 -15.32 16.87 -1.41
N GLU A 70 -16.26 16.60 -0.52
CA GLU A 70 -16.41 17.32 0.74
C GLU A 70 -15.16 17.22 1.61
N ILE A 71 -14.51 16.06 1.66
CA ILE A 71 -13.24 15.90 2.36
C ILE A 71 -12.15 16.79 1.75
N ARG A 72 -11.99 16.77 0.42
CA ARG A 72 -10.99 17.63 -0.26
C ARG A 72 -11.24 19.11 -0.08
N GLU A 73 -12.48 19.53 -0.08
CA GLU A 73 -12.86 20.93 0.16
C GLU A 73 -12.53 21.34 1.61
N ALA A 74 -12.82 20.48 2.59
CA ALA A 74 -12.52 20.75 3.99
C ALA A 74 -10.99 20.76 4.29
N VAL A 75 -10.19 20.02 3.53
CA VAL A 75 -8.71 19.94 3.67
C VAL A 75 -7.98 21.16 3.09
N ARG A 76 -8.62 22.00 2.30
CA ARG A 76 -8.01 23.23 1.75
C ARG A 76 -7.60 24.26 2.81
N ALA A 77 -8.07 24.12 4.06
CA ALA A 77 -7.55 24.89 5.19
C ALA A 77 -6.15 24.39 5.59
N PRO A 78 -5.21 25.27 6.04
CA PRO A 78 -3.85 24.88 6.40
C PRO A 78 -3.87 23.76 7.45
N GLN A 79 -3.22 22.63 7.13
CA GLN A 79 -3.08 21.49 8.04
C GLN A 79 -1.66 21.44 8.62
N SER A 80 -1.51 20.63 9.68
CA SER A 80 -0.18 20.36 10.25
C SER A 80 0.76 19.76 9.19
N PRO A 81 2.03 20.20 9.11
CA PRO A 81 3.02 19.65 8.19
C PRO A 81 3.25 18.15 8.35
N THR A 82 2.88 17.57 9.49
CA THR A 82 3.03 16.14 9.82
C THR A 82 1.79 15.30 9.55
N ALA A 83 0.70 15.92 9.06
CA ALA A 83 -0.49 15.17 8.65
C ALA A 83 -0.28 14.55 7.27
N PRO A 84 -0.75 13.31 7.04
CA PRO A 84 -0.71 12.70 5.71
C PRO A 84 -1.50 13.54 4.69
N ASP A 85 -1.06 13.52 3.43
CA ASP A 85 -1.79 14.18 2.35
C ASP A 85 -3.25 13.69 2.29
N GLY A 86 -4.19 14.63 2.24
CA GLY A 86 -5.62 14.33 2.22
C GLY A 86 -6.18 13.80 3.55
N ALA A 87 -5.48 14.05 4.67
CA ALA A 87 -5.93 13.64 6.00
C ALA A 87 -7.35 14.11 6.30
N TYR A 88 -8.15 13.22 6.87
CA TYR A 88 -9.55 13.53 7.18
C TYR A 88 -9.66 14.51 8.36
N PRO A 89 -10.41 15.63 8.22
CA PRO A 89 -10.48 16.67 9.25
C PRO A 89 -11.35 16.33 10.48
N GLY A 90 -12.10 15.21 10.45
CA GLY A 90 -12.95 14.79 11.56
C GLY A 90 -14.39 15.31 11.49
N THR A 91 -14.85 15.82 10.37
CA THR A 91 -16.15 16.50 10.18
C THR A 91 -17.34 15.74 10.79
N CYS A 92 -17.41 14.41 10.63
CA CYS A 92 -18.53 13.60 11.14
C CYS A 92 -18.31 13.04 12.55
N ARG A 93 -17.19 13.35 13.20
CA ARG A 93 -16.83 12.75 14.50
C ARG A 93 -17.84 13.11 15.61
N GLY A 94 -18.41 14.29 15.56
CA GLY A 94 -19.35 14.83 16.56
C GLY A 94 -20.82 14.74 16.18
N LEU A 95 -21.19 14.05 15.10
CA LEU A 95 -22.59 13.91 14.70
C LEU A 95 -23.41 13.21 15.79
N THR A 96 -24.59 13.76 16.08
CA THR A 96 -25.59 13.13 16.94
C THR A 96 -26.31 12.00 16.21
N ASP A 97 -27.05 11.16 16.93
CA ASP A 97 -27.88 10.11 16.29
C ASP A 97 -28.97 10.71 15.41
N SER A 98 -29.50 11.89 15.78
CA SER A 98 -30.45 12.64 14.95
C SER A 98 -29.84 13.08 13.63
N ASP A 99 -28.59 13.59 13.64
CA ASP A 99 -27.89 14.01 12.43
C ASP A 99 -27.63 12.81 11.51
N ARG A 100 -27.17 11.68 12.08
CA ARG A 100 -26.96 10.44 11.32
C ARG A 100 -28.25 9.94 10.70
N ALA A 101 -29.36 9.95 11.45
CA ALA A 101 -30.67 9.55 10.94
C ALA A 101 -31.16 10.48 9.82
N ALA A 102 -30.89 11.79 9.90
CA ALA A 102 -31.21 12.73 8.84
C ALA A 102 -30.44 12.42 7.55
N LEU A 103 -29.10 12.23 7.66
CA LEU A 103 -28.24 11.91 6.51
C LEU A 103 -28.63 10.58 5.85
N ARG A 104 -29.04 9.56 6.64
CA ARG A 104 -29.55 8.31 6.08
C ARG A 104 -30.87 8.49 5.34
N ARG A 105 -31.78 9.36 5.84
CA ARG A 105 -33.04 9.69 5.14
C ARG A 105 -32.79 10.40 3.81
N GLU A 106 -31.68 11.12 3.67
CA GLU A 106 -31.20 11.71 2.43
C GLU A 106 -30.56 10.66 1.46
N GLY A 107 -30.56 9.39 1.84
CA GLY A 107 -29.97 8.30 1.05
C GLY A 107 -28.45 8.19 1.13
N ARG A 108 -27.78 8.90 2.07
CA ARG A 108 -26.32 8.82 2.24
C ARG A 108 -25.95 7.54 2.99
N LEU A 109 -25.04 6.78 2.42
CA LEU A 109 -24.47 5.58 3.03
C LEU A 109 -23.17 5.96 3.76
N PRO A 110 -23.00 5.58 5.04
CA PRO A 110 -21.81 5.89 5.80
C PRO A 110 -20.63 4.98 5.44
N ALA A 111 -19.45 5.56 5.41
CA ALA A 111 -18.22 4.82 5.65
C ALA A 111 -17.99 4.69 7.16
N LEU A 112 -17.28 3.67 7.60
CA LEU A 112 -16.84 3.53 8.99
C LEU A 112 -15.40 4.02 9.13
N ARG A 113 -15.14 4.87 10.13
CA ARG A 113 -13.81 5.40 10.41
C ARG A 113 -13.31 5.03 11.79
N LEU A 114 -11.99 4.95 11.89
CA LEU A 114 -11.28 4.89 13.17
C LEU A 114 -11.36 6.25 13.86
N ARG A 115 -11.57 6.27 15.18
CA ARG A 115 -11.36 7.41 16.04
C ARG A 115 -9.90 7.42 16.52
N ALA A 116 -9.05 8.14 15.81
CA ALA A 116 -7.60 8.12 16.02
C ALA A 116 -7.14 9.20 17.03
N ASP A 117 -7.98 10.20 17.33
CA ASP A 117 -7.72 11.28 18.26
C ASP A 117 -6.43 12.08 17.95
N ARG A 118 -6.02 12.09 16.66
CA ARG A 118 -4.81 12.75 16.16
C ARG A 118 -3.53 12.28 16.89
N ALA A 119 -3.51 11.02 17.31
CA ALA A 119 -2.33 10.44 17.94
C ALA A 119 -1.10 10.58 17.05
N VAL A 120 0.04 10.86 17.64
CA VAL A 120 1.35 10.83 16.97
C VAL A 120 1.94 9.44 17.19
N ILE A 121 2.27 8.78 16.11
CA ILE A 121 2.93 7.47 16.12
C ILE A 121 4.32 7.61 15.51
N GLU A 122 5.31 7.21 16.27
CA GLU A 122 6.69 7.08 15.82
C GLU A 122 6.95 5.65 15.37
N ILE A 123 7.67 5.50 14.26
CA ILE A 123 8.14 4.26 13.68
C ILE A 123 9.62 4.36 13.38
N ASP A 124 10.33 3.25 13.51
CA ASP A 124 11.70 3.11 13.06
C ASP A 124 11.71 2.31 11.75
N ASP A 125 12.05 3.00 10.66
CA ASP A 125 12.20 2.38 9.35
C ASP A 125 13.68 2.08 9.11
N GLU A 126 14.00 0.86 8.71
CA GLU A 126 15.39 0.41 8.56
C GLU A 126 16.15 1.12 7.42
N ILE A 127 15.43 1.74 6.47
CA ILE A 127 16.03 2.49 5.35
C ILE A 127 15.89 3.99 5.54
N ARG A 128 14.69 4.46 5.97
CA ARG A 128 14.36 5.89 6.09
C ARG A 128 14.68 6.48 7.46
N GLY A 129 14.96 5.63 8.46
CA GLY A 129 15.19 6.06 9.85
C GLY A 129 13.89 6.35 10.58
N THR A 130 13.98 7.05 11.69
CA THR A 130 12.84 7.38 12.53
C THR A 130 11.89 8.35 11.83
N PHE A 131 10.60 8.00 11.78
CA PHE A 131 9.54 8.82 11.21
C PHE A 131 8.37 8.91 12.19
N ALA A 132 7.93 10.13 12.49
CA ALA A 132 6.77 10.40 13.33
C ALA A 132 5.64 11.01 12.49
N GLY A 133 4.46 10.41 12.54
CA GLY A 133 3.29 10.89 11.80
C GLY A 133 2.03 11.00 12.64
N VAL A 134 1.23 12.01 12.35
CA VAL A 134 -0.11 12.17 12.94
C VAL A 134 -1.08 11.20 12.28
N VAL A 135 -1.79 10.43 13.08
CA VAL A 135 -2.84 9.52 12.59
C VAL A 135 -4.17 10.27 12.52
N ASP A 136 -4.70 10.39 11.32
CA ASP A 136 -6.07 10.89 11.10
C ASP A 136 -7.10 9.75 11.23
N ASP A 137 -8.39 10.13 11.24
CA ASP A 137 -9.48 9.16 11.32
C ASP A 137 -9.62 8.37 10.02
N VAL A 138 -8.77 7.37 9.84
CA VAL A 138 -8.70 6.53 8.65
C VAL A 138 -9.98 5.72 8.43
N VAL A 139 -10.35 5.49 7.18
CA VAL A 139 -11.48 4.62 6.82
C VAL A 139 -11.12 3.17 7.16
N LEU A 140 -12.03 2.47 7.85
CA LEU A 140 -11.97 1.03 8.14
C LEU A 140 -12.83 0.24 7.14
N ARG A 141 -14.04 0.75 6.86
CA ARG A 141 -14.97 0.20 5.85
C ARG A 141 -15.50 1.33 5.00
N ARG A 142 -15.49 1.16 3.69
CA ARG A 142 -16.03 2.10 2.72
C ARG A 142 -17.56 2.08 2.76
N ASN A 143 -18.19 3.12 2.21
CA ASN A 143 -19.65 3.22 2.12
C ASN A 143 -20.32 2.17 1.20
N ASP A 144 -19.55 1.48 0.36
CA ASP A 144 -19.98 0.33 -0.45
C ASP A 144 -19.83 -1.02 0.29
N GLY A 145 -19.48 -0.98 1.58
CA GLY A 145 -19.31 -2.15 2.44
C GLY A 145 -17.96 -2.84 2.32
N VAL A 146 -17.07 -2.38 1.42
CA VAL A 146 -15.76 -3.00 1.21
C VAL A 146 -14.79 -2.53 2.30
N PRO A 147 -14.01 -3.45 2.94
CA PRO A 147 -12.95 -3.10 3.85
C PRO A 147 -11.91 -2.18 3.21
N ALA A 148 -11.36 -1.26 3.99
CA ALA A 148 -10.36 -0.33 3.49
C ALA A 148 -8.96 -0.94 3.57
N TYR A 149 -8.08 -0.52 2.65
CA TYR A 149 -6.72 -1.03 2.50
C TYR A 149 -5.94 -1.10 3.82
N ASN A 150 -5.89 -0.03 4.61
CA ASN A 150 -5.11 -0.01 5.84
C ASN A 150 -5.57 -1.04 6.88
N LEU A 151 -6.86 -1.33 6.97
CA LEU A 151 -7.37 -2.39 7.84
C LEU A 151 -7.02 -3.77 7.28
N ALA A 152 -7.32 -3.99 6.00
CA ALA A 152 -7.14 -5.29 5.37
C ALA A 152 -5.68 -5.75 5.42
N VAL A 153 -4.73 -4.88 5.06
CA VAL A 153 -3.31 -5.22 5.07
C VAL A 153 -2.82 -5.56 6.48
N VAL A 154 -3.24 -4.81 7.50
CA VAL A 154 -2.85 -5.05 8.90
C VAL A 154 -3.36 -6.41 9.41
N VAL A 155 -4.62 -6.72 9.14
CA VAL A 155 -5.25 -7.99 9.55
C VAL A 155 -4.60 -9.17 8.83
N ASP A 156 -4.31 -9.01 7.54
CA ASP A 156 -3.72 -10.09 6.74
C ASP A 156 -2.24 -10.31 7.05
N ASP A 157 -1.47 -9.24 7.24
CA ASP A 157 -0.07 -9.35 7.64
C ASP A 157 0.06 -10.12 8.95
N ALA A 158 -0.76 -9.81 9.94
CA ALA A 158 -0.79 -10.54 11.19
C ALA A 158 -1.22 -12.01 11.02
N ALA A 159 -2.25 -12.27 10.21
CA ALA A 159 -2.77 -13.63 9.99
C ALA A 159 -1.81 -14.51 9.16
N GLN A 160 -0.96 -13.92 8.32
CA GLN A 160 0.06 -14.62 7.54
C GLN A 160 1.42 -14.65 8.25
N GLY A 161 1.56 -14.04 9.44
CA GLY A 161 2.80 -14.00 10.19
C GLY A 161 3.89 -13.15 9.53
N VAL A 162 3.50 -12.10 8.78
CA VAL A 162 4.43 -11.18 8.13
C VAL A 162 5.26 -10.46 9.19
N ALA A 163 6.56 -10.75 9.22
CA ALA A 163 7.50 -10.14 10.16
C ALA A 163 8.21 -8.91 9.57
N GLU A 164 8.15 -8.73 8.25
CA GLU A 164 8.86 -7.70 7.51
C GLU A 164 8.02 -7.16 6.37
N VAL A 165 7.90 -5.83 6.28
CA VAL A 165 7.19 -5.13 5.20
C VAL A 165 8.17 -4.31 4.39
N VAL A 166 8.37 -4.69 3.11
CA VAL A 166 9.18 -3.94 2.14
C VAL A 166 8.25 -3.33 1.10
N ARG A 167 8.29 -2.00 0.95
CA ARG A 167 7.40 -1.29 0.00
C ARG A 167 7.95 0.08 -0.39
N GLY A 168 7.34 0.74 -1.36
CA GLY A 168 7.72 2.09 -1.78
C GLY A 168 7.55 3.14 -0.67
N ASP A 169 8.42 4.13 -0.64
CA ASP A 169 8.45 5.19 0.38
C ASP A 169 7.28 6.19 0.27
N ASP A 170 6.51 6.15 -0.79
CA ASP A 170 5.23 6.86 -0.90
C ASP A 170 4.19 6.36 0.12
N LEU A 171 4.39 5.17 0.69
CA LEU A 171 3.54 4.62 1.75
C LEU A 171 4.06 4.90 3.17
N LEU A 172 5.22 5.53 3.32
CA LEU A 172 5.80 5.84 4.63
C LEU A 172 4.83 6.66 5.51
N SER A 173 4.21 7.68 4.94
CA SER A 173 3.24 8.53 5.66
C SER A 173 1.95 7.80 6.09
N SER A 174 1.67 6.62 5.52
CA SER A 174 0.53 5.76 5.89
C SER A 174 0.87 4.78 7.01
N THR A 175 2.15 4.51 7.27
CA THR A 175 2.61 3.52 8.25
C THR A 175 2.12 3.80 9.67
N PRO A 176 2.11 5.05 10.17
CA PRO A 176 1.54 5.37 11.49
C PRO A 176 0.09 4.92 11.66
N ARG A 177 -0.74 4.98 10.60
CA ARG A 177 -2.13 4.48 10.62
C ARG A 177 -2.18 2.98 10.85
N GLN A 178 -1.30 2.24 10.18
CA GLN A 178 -1.22 0.78 10.29
C GLN A 178 -0.69 0.36 11.66
N VAL A 179 0.35 1.00 12.16
CA VAL A 179 0.89 0.74 13.51
C VAL A 179 -0.15 1.04 14.60
N MET A 180 -0.96 2.09 14.44
CA MET A 180 -2.06 2.36 15.36
C MET A 180 -3.11 1.24 15.35
N LEU A 181 -3.49 0.75 14.17
CA LEU A 181 -4.42 -0.38 14.05
C LEU A 181 -3.84 -1.65 14.69
N GLN A 182 -2.57 -1.96 14.45
CA GLN A 182 -1.88 -3.08 15.07
C GLN A 182 -1.95 -2.99 16.61
N ARG A 183 -1.62 -1.84 17.17
CA ARG A 183 -1.66 -1.61 18.63
C ARG A 183 -3.06 -1.76 19.21
N LEU A 184 -4.08 -1.21 18.54
CA LEU A 184 -5.47 -1.30 19.00
C LEU A 184 -6.03 -2.73 18.94
N LEU A 185 -5.60 -3.51 17.97
CA LEU A 185 -6.00 -4.91 17.77
C LEU A 185 -5.04 -5.91 18.45
N GLY A 186 -4.08 -5.45 19.27
CA GLY A 186 -3.13 -6.33 19.94
C GLY A 186 -2.24 -7.16 18.99
N LEU A 187 -2.05 -6.71 17.74
CA LEU A 187 -1.26 -7.40 16.72
C LEU A 187 0.22 -6.99 16.79
N ALA A 188 1.10 -7.90 16.38
CA ALA A 188 2.52 -7.61 16.27
C ALA A 188 2.78 -6.54 15.19
N THR A 189 3.70 -5.61 15.46
CA THR A 189 4.17 -4.64 14.47
C THR A 189 5.35 -5.24 13.71
N PRO A 190 5.27 -5.40 12.37
CA PRO A 190 6.38 -5.88 11.56
C PRO A 190 7.50 -4.84 11.49
N ARG A 191 8.69 -5.25 11.07
CA ARG A 191 9.75 -4.31 10.68
C ARG A 191 9.37 -3.66 9.35
N TYR A 192 9.66 -2.37 9.23
CA TYR A 192 9.36 -1.62 8.00
C TYR A 192 10.63 -1.22 7.27
N ARG A 193 10.58 -1.36 5.93
CA ARG A 193 11.63 -0.95 4.99
C ARG A 193 10.99 -0.24 3.81
N HIS A 194 11.09 1.08 3.79
CA HIS A 194 10.56 1.87 2.69
C HIS A 194 11.66 2.16 1.67
N VAL A 195 11.56 1.46 0.52
CA VAL A 195 12.52 1.60 -0.58
C VAL A 195 12.21 2.81 -1.46
N PRO A 196 13.23 3.41 -2.12
CA PRO A 196 13.01 4.51 -3.07
C PRO A 196 12.08 4.14 -4.21
N LEU A 197 11.36 5.14 -4.73
CA LEU A 197 10.47 4.97 -5.87
C LEU A 197 11.25 4.89 -7.20
N VAL A 198 10.63 4.22 -8.17
CA VAL A 198 10.98 4.35 -9.58
C VAL A 198 10.18 5.53 -10.16
N LEU A 199 10.88 6.48 -10.74
CA LEU A 199 10.32 7.67 -11.37
C LEU A 199 10.35 7.53 -12.90
N GLY A 200 9.40 8.18 -13.55
CA GLY A 200 9.48 8.42 -14.99
C GLY A 200 10.52 9.48 -15.33
N ALA A 201 10.80 9.67 -16.63
CA ALA A 201 11.70 10.72 -17.11
C ALA A 201 11.25 12.14 -16.75
N ASP A 202 9.96 12.31 -16.44
CA ASP A 202 9.38 13.56 -15.95
C ASP A 202 9.61 13.81 -14.45
N GLY A 203 10.33 12.92 -13.77
CA GLY A 203 10.59 12.99 -12.34
C GLY A 203 9.37 12.65 -11.47
N VAL A 204 8.30 12.15 -12.05
CA VAL A 204 7.08 11.78 -11.33
C VAL A 204 7.04 10.24 -11.17
N ARG A 205 6.45 9.76 -10.06
CA ARG A 205 6.27 8.33 -9.81
C ARG A 205 5.75 7.61 -11.06
N LEU A 206 6.42 6.51 -11.41
CA LEU A 206 6.02 5.69 -12.54
C LEU A 206 4.60 5.15 -12.30
N ALA A 207 3.67 5.51 -13.18
CA ALA A 207 2.25 5.22 -13.04
C ALA A 207 1.61 4.94 -14.41
N LYS A 208 0.38 4.43 -14.41
CA LYS A 208 -0.38 4.07 -15.63
C LYS A 208 -0.43 5.17 -16.71
N ARG A 209 -0.32 6.46 -16.34
CA ARG A 209 -0.24 7.58 -17.28
C ARG A 209 1.03 7.59 -18.16
N HIS A 210 2.10 6.91 -17.72
CA HIS A 210 3.35 6.76 -18.49
C HIS A 210 3.28 5.57 -19.47
N GLY A 211 2.12 4.95 -19.63
CA GLY A 211 1.93 3.66 -20.25
C GLY A 211 2.16 2.53 -19.24
N SER A 212 1.49 1.41 -19.42
CA SER A 212 1.79 0.24 -18.59
C SER A 212 3.12 -0.38 -19.07
N VAL A 213 4.11 -0.43 -18.19
CA VAL A 213 5.35 -1.18 -18.46
C VAL A 213 5.16 -2.56 -17.85
N THR A 214 4.85 -3.55 -18.67
CA THR A 214 4.71 -4.95 -18.25
C THR A 214 5.81 -5.79 -18.87
N LEU A 215 6.16 -6.93 -18.25
CA LEU A 215 7.15 -7.86 -18.83
C LEU A 215 6.74 -8.31 -20.23
N ALA A 216 5.45 -8.55 -20.47
CA ALA A 216 4.95 -8.90 -21.79
C ALA A 216 5.23 -7.81 -22.85
N GLN A 217 4.99 -6.53 -22.50
CA GLN A 217 5.28 -5.42 -23.41
C GLN A 217 6.78 -5.22 -23.64
N LEU A 218 7.61 -5.43 -22.62
CA LEU A 218 9.07 -5.36 -22.74
C LEU A 218 9.58 -6.50 -23.60
N SER A 219 9.03 -7.72 -23.45
CA SER A 219 9.37 -8.87 -24.29
C SER A 219 9.09 -8.61 -25.77
N HIS A 220 7.98 -7.95 -26.14
CA HIS A 220 7.71 -7.52 -27.51
C HIS A 220 8.76 -6.53 -28.07
N LYS A 221 9.50 -5.84 -27.20
CA LYS A 221 10.62 -4.96 -27.57
C LYS A 221 11.97 -5.67 -27.55
N GLY A 222 11.99 -6.99 -27.33
CA GLY A 222 13.22 -7.78 -27.21
C GLY A 222 13.90 -7.70 -25.85
N ILE A 223 13.23 -7.15 -24.83
CA ILE A 223 13.72 -7.07 -23.45
C ILE A 223 13.04 -8.17 -22.66
N ASP A 224 13.76 -9.24 -22.39
CA ASP A 224 13.24 -10.39 -21.64
C ASP A 224 13.24 -10.15 -20.11
N ALA A 225 12.70 -11.10 -19.37
CA ALA A 225 12.61 -11.00 -17.91
C ALA A 225 13.98 -10.95 -17.22
N SER A 226 15.00 -11.63 -17.78
CA SER A 226 16.37 -11.60 -17.26
C SER A 226 16.98 -10.20 -17.39
N ALA A 227 16.80 -9.57 -18.56
CA ALA A 227 17.25 -8.20 -18.77
C ALA A 227 16.53 -7.20 -17.82
N VAL A 228 15.23 -7.40 -17.55
CA VAL A 228 14.49 -6.59 -16.58
C VAL A 228 15.02 -6.78 -15.16
N LEU A 229 15.30 -8.04 -14.77
CA LEU A 229 15.87 -8.32 -13.45
C LEU A 229 17.25 -7.67 -13.30
N SER A 230 18.09 -7.73 -14.33
CA SER A 230 19.41 -7.08 -14.35
C SER A 230 19.31 -5.56 -14.24
N LEU A 231 18.35 -4.93 -14.92
CA LEU A 231 18.06 -3.49 -14.78
C LEU A 231 17.63 -3.11 -13.35
N ILE A 232 16.82 -3.94 -12.72
CA ILE A 232 16.42 -3.76 -11.32
C ILE A 232 17.65 -3.89 -10.40
N ALA A 233 18.47 -4.90 -10.59
CA ALA A 233 19.68 -5.13 -9.82
C ALA A 233 20.69 -3.98 -9.98
N GLU A 234 20.86 -3.46 -11.19
CA GLU A 234 21.68 -2.28 -11.47
C GLU A 234 21.16 -1.04 -10.73
N SER A 235 19.83 -0.80 -10.75
CA SER A 235 19.21 0.32 -10.04
C SER A 235 19.40 0.26 -8.52
N LEU A 236 19.64 -0.93 -7.99
CA LEU A 236 19.92 -1.18 -6.57
C LEU A 236 21.42 -1.23 -6.26
N GLY A 237 22.29 -1.12 -7.27
CA GLY A 237 23.74 -1.22 -7.11
C GLY A 237 24.24 -2.64 -6.82
N LEU A 238 23.46 -3.65 -7.18
CA LEU A 238 23.79 -5.07 -6.95
C LEU A 238 24.53 -5.74 -8.10
N CYS A 239 24.61 -5.09 -9.25
CA CYS A 239 25.42 -5.50 -10.39
C CYS A 239 25.93 -4.28 -11.18
N VAL A 240 26.87 -4.47 -12.07
CA VAL A 240 27.36 -3.44 -12.99
C VAL A 240 26.52 -3.37 -14.25
N ILE A 241 26.57 -2.22 -14.94
CA ILE A 241 25.82 -1.98 -16.19
C ILE A 241 26.14 -3.06 -17.21
N GLY A 242 25.09 -3.70 -17.74
CA GLY A 242 25.20 -4.74 -18.76
C GLY A 242 25.55 -6.14 -18.23
N GLU A 243 25.67 -6.31 -16.92
CA GLU A 243 25.82 -7.64 -16.31
C GLU A 243 24.47 -8.36 -16.29
N SER A 244 24.43 -9.63 -16.69
CA SER A 244 23.24 -10.47 -16.55
C SER A 244 23.29 -11.21 -15.21
N VAL A 245 22.24 -11.07 -14.41
CA VAL A 245 22.15 -11.69 -13.07
C VAL A 245 20.81 -12.39 -12.88
N GLY A 246 20.82 -13.49 -12.13
CA GLY A 246 19.62 -14.23 -11.73
C GLY A 246 19.17 -13.86 -10.32
N ALA A 247 17.89 -14.14 -9.99
CA ALA A 247 17.33 -13.84 -8.66
C ALA A 247 18.12 -14.52 -7.54
N ALA A 248 18.56 -15.76 -7.70
CA ALA A 248 19.35 -16.49 -6.71
C ALA A 248 20.71 -15.83 -6.45
N GLU A 249 21.38 -15.30 -7.47
CA GLU A 249 22.67 -14.61 -7.31
C GLU A 249 22.52 -13.30 -6.55
N LEU A 250 21.38 -12.63 -6.70
CA LEU A 250 21.09 -11.37 -6.00
C LEU A 250 20.95 -11.55 -4.50
N ILE A 251 20.54 -12.73 -4.03
CA ILE A 251 20.44 -13.04 -2.59
C ILE A 251 21.82 -12.91 -1.92
N ASP A 252 22.85 -13.45 -2.56
CA ASP A 252 24.23 -13.41 -2.02
C ASP A 252 24.87 -12.02 -2.11
N ARG A 253 24.42 -11.20 -3.04
CA ARG A 253 24.93 -9.82 -3.26
C ARG A 253 24.18 -8.77 -2.41
N PHE A 254 23.02 -9.12 -1.86
CA PHE A 254 22.16 -8.16 -1.21
C PHE A 254 22.74 -7.68 0.14
N ASP A 255 22.95 -6.38 0.26
CA ASP A 255 23.23 -5.71 1.52
C ASP A 255 22.33 -4.48 1.67
N LEU A 256 21.44 -4.51 2.66
CA LEU A 256 20.50 -3.42 2.95
C LEU A 256 21.19 -2.06 3.13
N ARG A 257 22.43 -2.07 3.65
CA ARG A 257 23.19 -0.84 3.92
C ARG A 257 23.73 -0.18 2.67
N SER A 258 23.89 -0.96 1.59
CA SER A 258 24.40 -0.49 0.30
C SER A 258 23.30 0.02 -0.64
N LEU A 259 22.03 -0.19 -0.31
CA LEU A 259 20.92 0.23 -1.17
C LEU A 259 20.91 1.75 -1.38
N PRO A 260 20.72 2.22 -2.61
CA PRO A 260 20.53 3.64 -2.90
C PRO A 260 19.37 4.23 -2.08
N ARG A 261 19.55 5.43 -1.56
CA ARG A 261 18.51 6.10 -0.76
C ARG A 261 17.66 7.07 -1.57
N GLY A 262 18.09 7.40 -2.80
CA GLY A 262 17.37 8.26 -3.73
C GLY A 262 16.52 7.47 -4.73
N PRO A 263 15.53 8.11 -5.36
CA PRO A 263 14.71 7.48 -6.38
C PRO A 263 15.54 7.14 -7.63
N TRP A 264 15.14 6.07 -8.31
CA TRP A 264 15.71 5.72 -9.60
C TRP A 264 14.83 6.24 -10.74
N VAL A 265 15.44 6.87 -11.75
CA VAL A 265 14.73 7.40 -12.91
C VAL A 265 14.84 6.39 -14.05
N LEU A 266 13.70 5.82 -14.46
CA LEU A 266 13.64 4.87 -15.57
C LEU A 266 13.93 5.56 -16.90
N ALA A 267 14.83 5.00 -17.70
CA ALA A 267 15.20 5.56 -19.00
C ALA A 267 14.00 5.68 -19.95
N PRO A 268 13.90 6.76 -20.75
CA PRO A 268 12.71 7.07 -21.58
C PRO A 268 12.38 6.01 -22.63
N ASP A 269 13.38 5.32 -23.17
CA ASP A 269 13.25 4.25 -24.16
C ASP A 269 12.53 3.01 -23.62
N LEU A 270 12.64 2.76 -22.30
CA LEU A 270 11.93 1.70 -21.61
C LEU A 270 10.46 2.08 -21.30
N GLN A 271 10.13 3.37 -21.28
CA GLN A 271 8.80 3.88 -20.93
C GLN A 271 7.83 3.94 -22.10
N ARG A 272 8.33 4.15 -23.33
CA ARG A 272 7.45 4.36 -24.49
C ARG A 272 6.87 3.03 -24.97
N SER A 273 5.57 2.82 -24.72
CA SER A 273 4.76 1.97 -25.59
C SER A 273 4.79 2.63 -26.97
N GLN A 274 5.19 1.90 -28.03
CA GLN A 274 4.94 2.42 -29.37
C GLN A 274 3.43 2.56 -29.58
N PRO A 275 2.99 3.56 -30.39
CA PRO A 275 1.58 3.81 -30.67
C PRO A 275 0.89 2.64 -31.33
#